data_824a6a486f51f934f2601a21ad46bf5f
#
_entry.id   824a6a486f51f934f2601a21ad46bf5f
#
_cell.length_a   1.000
_cell.length_b   1.000
_cell.length_c   1.000
_cell.angle_alpha   90.00
_cell.angle_beta   90.00
_cell.angle_gamma   90.00
#
_symmetry.space_group_name_H-M   'P 1'
#
loop_
_entity.id
_entity.type
_entity.pdbx_description
1 polymer ?
#
loop_
_entity_poly.entity_id
_entity_poly.type
_entity_poly.pdbx_seq_one_letter_code
_entity_poly.pdbx_strand_id
1 'polypeptide(L)'
;SRLQITSSTKETGAWRLTASVTQEHHIVPANLDQGTIVQSQALFENFPARRTFLKRPAAETTMCRQTFVEKSLPRTDISFRLLVDGKQRLDLPKGQSLAQRFTEALGLKESPQLFYEIHSTPESQELSQQDWKFTIIIGEPSVARNDKKLIYIYVNGRKITEYSLMQAIDYGATGYFPNGTHPVAALFLEVNPALVDFNIHPAKREARFKDIAPIHRSISQAVRQFFRNYSVS
;
A
#
# COMPACT_ATOMS: atom_id res chain seq x y z
N SER A 1 26.59 5.16 5.66
CA SER A 1 25.86 4.73 4.45
C SER A 1 26.37 5.48 3.25
N ARG A 2 26.44 4.82 2.13
CA ARG A 2 26.80 5.39 0.82
C ARG A 2 25.55 5.38 -0.05
N LEU A 3 25.24 6.52 -0.67
CA LEU A 3 24.14 6.66 -1.60
C LEU A 3 24.70 6.93 -3.00
N GLN A 4 24.20 6.22 -3.98
CA GLN A 4 24.47 6.49 -5.38
C GLN A 4 23.14 6.61 -6.12
N ILE A 5 23.00 7.67 -6.91
CA ILE A 5 21.84 7.89 -7.76
C ILE A 5 22.35 8.08 -9.17
N THR A 6 21.94 7.23 -10.10
CA THR A 6 22.18 7.39 -11.53
C THR A 6 20.85 7.65 -12.19
N SER A 7 20.72 8.76 -12.89
CA SER A 7 19.48 9.14 -13.57
C SER A 7 19.76 9.60 -14.99
N SER A 8 18.88 9.25 -15.90
CA SER A 8 18.95 9.63 -17.30
C SER A 8 17.61 10.07 -17.83
N THR A 9 17.61 11.16 -18.57
CA THR A 9 16.49 11.58 -19.41
C THR A 9 16.92 11.60 -20.87
N LYS A 10 15.95 11.61 -21.79
CA LYS A 10 16.24 11.69 -23.23
C LYS A 10 16.97 12.98 -23.62
N GLU A 11 16.80 14.05 -22.82
CA GLU A 11 17.31 15.39 -23.17
C GLU A 11 18.67 15.67 -22.55
N THR A 12 18.95 15.20 -21.34
CA THR A 12 20.13 15.58 -20.55
C THR A 12 21.21 14.51 -20.47
N GLY A 13 20.95 13.31 -21.04
CA GLY A 13 21.84 12.15 -20.88
C GLY A 13 21.86 11.63 -19.44
N ALA A 14 22.82 10.77 -19.14
CA ALA A 14 22.94 10.09 -17.88
C ALA A 14 23.98 10.73 -16.96
N TRP A 15 23.63 10.94 -15.69
CA TRP A 15 24.47 11.49 -14.64
C TRP A 15 24.41 10.62 -13.39
N ARG A 16 25.53 10.52 -12.68
CA ARG A 16 25.65 9.78 -11.43
C ARG A 16 26.10 10.69 -10.31
N LEU A 17 25.28 10.79 -9.28
CA LEU A 17 25.61 11.37 -7.98
C LEU A 17 26.13 10.27 -7.05
N THR A 18 27.27 10.49 -6.43
CA THR A 18 27.75 9.67 -5.30
C THR A 18 27.84 10.55 -4.07
N ALA A 19 27.22 10.10 -2.97
CA ALA A 19 27.16 10.81 -1.70
C ALA A 19 27.54 9.87 -0.55
N SER A 20 28.37 10.34 0.36
CA SER A 20 28.68 9.69 1.63
C SER A 20 28.80 10.71 2.75
N VAL A 21 28.78 10.26 4.01
CA VAL A 21 28.91 11.15 5.17
C VAL A 21 30.33 11.73 5.29
N THR A 22 31.32 11.05 4.70
CA THR A 22 32.76 11.34 4.91
C THR A 22 33.45 11.93 3.68
N GLN A 23 32.75 12.04 2.55
CA GLN A 23 33.33 12.51 1.29
C GLN A 23 32.43 13.57 0.66
N GLU A 24 33.03 14.48 -0.08
CA GLU A 24 32.31 15.42 -0.92
C GLU A 24 31.42 14.70 -1.93
N HIS A 25 30.29 15.35 -2.26
CA HIS A 25 29.38 14.81 -3.25
C HIS A 25 29.95 15.03 -4.65
N HIS A 26 30.00 13.99 -5.45
CA HIS A 26 30.49 14.05 -6.83
C HIS A 26 29.37 13.72 -7.81
N ILE A 27 29.27 14.55 -8.84
CA ILE A 27 28.38 14.31 -9.99
C ILE A 27 29.27 14.11 -11.21
N VAL A 28 29.10 12.96 -11.87
CA VAL A 28 29.88 12.58 -13.06
C VAL A 28 28.95 12.07 -14.16
N PRO A 29 29.33 12.21 -15.43
CA PRO A 29 28.62 11.55 -16.52
C PRO A 29 28.57 10.03 -16.31
N ALA A 30 27.49 9.40 -16.74
CA ALA A 30 27.27 7.96 -16.60
C ALA A 30 26.69 7.39 -17.90
N ASN A 31 26.55 6.07 -17.94
CA ASN A 31 25.85 5.40 -19.01
C ASN A 31 24.61 4.71 -18.42
N LEU A 32 23.44 5.13 -18.85
CA LEU A 32 22.14 4.59 -18.50
C LEU A 32 21.16 4.98 -19.60
N ASP A 33 20.33 4.04 -20.02
CA ASP A 33 19.14 4.36 -20.81
C ASP A 33 18.16 5.24 -19.99
N GLN A 34 17.01 5.50 -20.46
CA GLN A 34 16.03 6.29 -19.71
C GLN A 34 15.67 5.63 -18.37
N GLY A 35 15.72 6.38 -17.27
CA GLY A 35 15.30 5.90 -15.95
C GLY A 35 16.17 6.40 -14.81
N THR A 36 15.95 5.83 -13.63
CA THR A 36 16.70 6.16 -12.41
C THR A 36 17.05 4.91 -11.62
N ILE A 37 18.32 4.79 -11.23
CA ILE A 37 18.82 3.75 -10.33
C ILE A 37 19.21 4.42 -9.02
N VAL A 38 18.66 3.96 -7.91
CA VAL A 38 19.04 4.41 -6.56
C VAL A 38 19.67 3.24 -5.82
N GLN A 39 20.90 3.42 -5.36
CA GLN A 39 21.64 2.42 -4.60
C GLN A 39 21.99 2.97 -3.22
N SER A 40 21.60 2.24 -2.18
CA SER A 40 22.02 2.50 -0.81
C SER A 40 22.87 1.33 -0.34
N GLN A 41 24.10 1.62 0.10
CA GLN A 41 25.09 0.62 0.50
C GLN A 41 25.63 0.93 1.90
N ALA A 42 26.20 -0.08 2.56
CA ALA A 42 26.85 0.05 3.86
C ALA A 42 25.96 0.79 4.88
N LEU A 43 24.71 0.34 5.01
CA LEU A 43 23.73 0.94 5.90
C LEU A 43 24.27 1.01 7.33
N PHE A 44 24.26 2.22 7.91
CA PHE A 44 24.78 2.51 9.25
C PHE A 44 26.27 2.22 9.45
N GLU A 45 27.11 2.21 8.38
CA GLU A 45 28.56 2.00 8.48
C GLU A 45 29.21 2.93 9.52
N ASN A 46 28.82 4.20 9.53
CA ASN A 46 29.35 5.23 10.43
C ASN A 46 28.50 5.43 11.70
N PHE A 47 27.54 4.56 11.98
CA PHE A 47 26.66 4.63 13.14
C PHE A 47 26.55 3.27 13.83
N PRO A 48 27.60 2.82 14.54
CA PRO A 48 27.64 1.49 15.17
C PRO A 48 26.42 1.21 16.06
N ALA A 49 25.97 2.20 16.85
CA ALA A 49 24.81 2.06 17.70
C ALA A 49 23.52 1.74 16.89
N ARG A 50 23.33 2.35 15.73
CA ARG A 50 22.18 2.03 14.86
C ARG A 50 22.32 0.67 14.21
N ARG A 51 23.54 0.25 13.90
CA ARG A 51 23.82 -1.06 13.31
C ARG A 51 23.42 -2.21 14.23
N THR A 52 23.57 -2.04 15.55
CA THR A 52 23.15 -3.06 16.54
C THR A 52 21.65 -3.30 16.59
N PHE A 53 20.83 -2.35 16.12
CA PHE A 53 19.37 -2.50 16.04
C PHE A 53 18.89 -3.21 14.76
N LEU A 54 19.76 -3.46 13.79
CA LEU A 54 19.42 -4.29 12.64
C LEU A 54 19.13 -5.72 13.10
N LYS A 55 18.03 -6.24 12.59
CA LYS A 55 17.61 -7.62 12.86
C LYS A 55 18.47 -8.60 12.05
N ARG A 56 18.19 -9.89 12.21
CA ARG A 56 18.80 -10.93 11.37
C ARG A 56 18.41 -10.69 9.89
N PRO A 57 19.29 -11.00 8.92
CA PRO A 57 19.05 -10.74 7.49
C PRO A 57 17.69 -11.20 6.97
N ALA A 58 17.22 -12.38 7.38
CA ALA A 58 15.90 -12.90 7.00
C ALA A 58 14.74 -12.01 7.51
N ALA A 59 14.84 -11.45 8.71
CA ALA A 59 13.84 -10.55 9.26
C ALA A 59 13.83 -9.19 8.54
N GLU A 60 15.02 -8.65 8.22
CA GLU A 60 15.14 -7.42 7.43
C GLU A 60 14.57 -7.62 6.01
N THR A 61 14.86 -8.75 5.37
CA THR A 61 14.29 -9.12 4.07
C THR A 61 12.75 -9.16 4.13
N THR A 62 12.18 -9.73 5.19
CA THR A 62 10.73 -9.77 5.39
C THR A 62 10.15 -8.37 5.51
N MET A 63 10.78 -7.47 6.25
CA MET A 63 10.35 -6.08 6.40
C MET A 63 10.45 -5.31 5.07
N CYS A 64 11.53 -5.52 4.31
CA CYS A 64 11.68 -4.93 2.97
C CYS A 64 10.57 -5.43 2.02
N ARG A 65 10.30 -6.75 2.03
CA ARG A 65 9.22 -7.33 1.25
C ARG A 65 7.86 -6.74 1.63
N GLN A 66 7.59 -6.60 2.92
CA GLN A 66 6.35 -5.99 3.40
C GLN A 66 6.20 -4.55 2.90
N THR A 67 7.26 -3.75 3.00
CA THR A 67 7.26 -2.37 2.48
C THR A 67 7.04 -2.34 0.96
N PHE A 68 7.66 -3.25 0.22
CA PHE A 68 7.47 -3.39 -1.22
C PHE A 68 6.00 -3.69 -1.55
N VAL A 69 5.39 -4.67 -0.88
CA VAL A 69 3.97 -5.03 -1.04
C VAL A 69 3.08 -3.83 -0.73
N GLU A 70 3.30 -3.16 0.38
CA GLU A 70 2.53 -1.98 0.79
C GLU A 70 2.58 -0.85 -0.25
N LYS A 71 3.69 -0.67 -0.94
CA LYS A 71 3.85 0.35 -1.99
C LYS A 71 3.27 -0.07 -3.33
N SER A 72 3.26 -1.35 -3.63
CA SER A 72 2.79 -1.88 -4.92
C SER A 72 1.28 -2.09 -4.99
N LEU A 73 0.61 -2.34 -3.85
CA LEU A 73 -0.83 -2.62 -3.80
C LEU A 73 -1.71 -1.54 -4.46
N PRO A 74 -1.53 -0.23 -4.16
CA PRO A 74 -2.41 0.81 -4.73
C PRO A 74 -2.04 1.20 -6.17
N ARG A 75 -1.05 0.56 -6.80
CA ARG A 75 -0.49 0.97 -8.09
C ARG A 75 -0.53 -0.16 -9.11
N THR A 76 -1.72 -0.53 -9.56
CA THR A 76 -1.92 -1.53 -10.63
C THR A 76 -1.45 -1.03 -12.01
N ASP A 77 -1.26 0.27 -12.15
CA ASP A 77 -0.75 0.97 -13.33
C ASP A 77 0.77 0.83 -13.54
N ILE A 78 1.49 0.33 -12.53
CA ILE A 78 2.96 0.18 -12.54
C ILE A 78 3.34 -1.29 -12.39
N SER A 79 4.39 -1.71 -13.13
CA SER A 79 5.05 -3.00 -12.89
C SER A 79 6.03 -2.89 -11.72
N PHE A 80 5.99 -3.87 -10.82
CA PHE A 80 6.91 -3.98 -9.70
C PHE A 80 7.60 -5.33 -9.70
N ARG A 81 8.91 -5.33 -9.50
CA ARG A 81 9.70 -6.56 -9.38
C ARG A 81 10.60 -6.50 -8.16
N LEU A 82 10.52 -7.52 -7.31
CA LEU A 82 11.37 -7.68 -6.14
C LEU A 82 12.39 -8.78 -6.36
N LEU A 83 13.67 -8.42 -6.24
CA LEU A 83 14.77 -9.37 -6.21
C LEU A 83 15.39 -9.39 -4.82
N VAL A 84 15.77 -10.57 -4.35
CA VAL A 84 16.52 -10.78 -3.12
C VAL A 84 17.68 -11.70 -3.44
N ASP A 85 18.89 -11.25 -3.18
CA ASP A 85 20.13 -11.98 -3.52
C ASP A 85 20.18 -12.40 -5.00
N GLY A 86 19.79 -11.47 -5.89
CA GLY A 86 19.73 -11.69 -7.34
C GLY A 86 18.62 -12.61 -7.82
N LYS A 87 17.80 -13.19 -6.93
CA LYS A 87 16.67 -14.05 -7.29
C LYS A 87 15.36 -13.29 -7.24
N GLN A 88 14.57 -13.41 -8.30
CA GLN A 88 13.23 -12.84 -8.35
C GLN A 88 12.33 -13.52 -7.30
N ARG A 89 11.71 -12.73 -6.45
CA ARG A 89 10.82 -13.17 -5.37
C ARG A 89 9.37 -12.77 -5.60
N LEU A 90 9.15 -11.68 -6.32
CA LEU A 90 7.83 -11.20 -6.65
C LEU A 90 7.91 -10.45 -7.97
N ASP A 91 6.92 -10.67 -8.83
CA ASP A 91 6.72 -9.93 -10.08
C ASP A 91 5.25 -9.55 -10.19
N LEU A 92 4.98 -8.27 -10.26
CA LEU A 92 3.64 -7.70 -10.30
C LEU A 92 3.54 -6.84 -11.56
N PRO A 93 3.09 -7.38 -12.68
CA PRO A 93 3.00 -6.64 -13.94
C PRO A 93 1.94 -5.52 -13.85
N LYS A 94 2.13 -4.46 -14.62
CA LYS A 94 1.09 -3.44 -14.81
C LYS A 94 -0.13 -4.02 -15.50
N GLY A 95 -1.30 -3.41 -15.25
CA GLY A 95 -2.56 -3.81 -15.88
C GLY A 95 -3.26 -5.00 -15.23
N GLN A 96 -2.77 -5.48 -14.10
CA GLN A 96 -3.51 -6.42 -13.27
C GLN A 96 -4.82 -5.81 -12.78
N SER A 97 -5.87 -6.63 -12.64
CA SER A 97 -7.04 -6.22 -11.84
C SER A 97 -6.62 -5.99 -10.37
N LEU A 98 -7.41 -5.23 -9.64
CA LEU A 98 -7.13 -5.01 -8.22
C LEU A 98 -7.10 -6.32 -7.42
N ALA A 99 -8.00 -7.25 -7.74
CA ALA A 99 -8.05 -8.59 -7.13
C ALA A 99 -6.77 -9.41 -7.42
N GLN A 100 -6.29 -9.40 -8.66
CA GLN A 100 -5.03 -10.07 -9.03
C GLN A 100 -3.84 -9.43 -8.27
N ARG A 101 -3.73 -8.09 -8.32
CA ARG A 101 -2.67 -7.37 -7.61
C ARG A 101 -2.69 -7.67 -6.11
N PHE A 102 -3.86 -7.68 -5.49
CA PHE A 102 -4.04 -7.92 -4.07
C PHE A 102 -3.60 -9.34 -3.68
N THR A 103 -4.11 -10.36 -4.38
CA THR A 103 -3.78 -11.76 -4.07
C THR A 103 -2.32 -12.10 -4.33
N GLU A 104 -1.76 -11.67 -5.45
CA GLU A 104 -0.36 -11.94 -5.80
C GLU A 104 0.63 -11.20 -4.90
N ALA A 105 0.40 -9.92 -4.64
CA ALA A 105 1.29 -9.13 -3.78
C ALA A 105 1.35 -9.67 -2.35
N LEU A 106 0.21 -10.08 -1.81
CA LEU A 106 0.12 -10.68 -0.47
C LEU A 106 0.54 -12.16 -0.45
N GLY A 107 0.66 -12.80 -1.61
CA GLY A 107 0.96 -14.24 -1.71
C GLY A 107 -0.17 -15.09 -1.14
N LEU A 108 -1.41 -14.68 -1.37
CA LEU A 108 -2.58 -15.44 -0.97
C LEU A 108 -2.71 -16.70 -1.85
N LYS A 109 -3.19 -17.79 -1.28
CA LYS A 109 -3.43 -19.04 -2.01
C LYS A 109 -4.78 -19.05 -2.71
N GLU A 110 -5.66 -18.18 -2.26
CA GLU A 110 -7.02 -18.03 -2.77
C GLU A 110 -7.02 -17.41 -4.16
N SER A 111 -7.96 -17.86 -5.00
CA SER A 111 -8.16 -17.31 -6.34
C SER A 111 -8.56 -15.83 -6.28
N PRO A 112 -8.05 -14.97 -7.19
CA PRO A 112 -8.52 -13.60 -7.33
C PRO A 112 -10.04 -13.47 -7.55
N GLN A 113 -10.69 -14.52 -8.08
CA GLN A 113 -12.13 -14.56 -8.33
C GLN A 113 -12.99 -14.56 -7.05
N LEU A 114 -12.38 -14.87 -5.89
CA LEU A 114 -13.04 -14.82 -4.59
C LEU A 114 -12.97 -13.42 -3.94
N PHE A 115 -12.49 -12.43 -4.68
CA PHE A 115 -12.35 -11.04 -4.22
C PHE A 115 -13.14 -10.11 -5.11
N TYR A 116 -13.90 -9.22 -4.49
CA TYR A 116 -14.83 -8.31 -5.13
C TYR A 116 -14.45 -6.86 -4.86
N GLU A 117 -14.77 -5.99 -5.81
CA GLU A 117 -14.58 -4.56 -5.69
C GLU A 117 -15.89 -3.88 -5.30
N ILE A 118 -15.84 -3.06 -4.26
CA ILE A 118 -16.94 -2.22 -3.81
C ILE A 118 -16.50 -0.76 -3.97
N HIS A 119 -17.30 0.02 -4.67
CA HIS A 119 -17.02 1.43 -4.90
C HIS A 119 -17.97 2.31 -4.09
N SER A 120 -17.51 3.50 -3.71
CA SER A 120 -18.40 4.51 -3.16
C SER A 120 -19.48 4.86 -4.19
N THR A 121 -20.74 4.76 -3.78
CA THR A 121 -21.85 5.27 -4.60
C THR A 121 -21.96 6.79 -4.43
N PRO A 122 -22.07 7.57 -5.51
CA PRO A 122 -22.40 8.97 -5.40
C PRO A 122 -23.80 9.09 -4.79
N GLU A 123 -23.92 9.64 -3.61
CA GLU A 123 -25.19 10.06 -3.07
C GLU A 123 -25.64 11.29 -3.87
N SER A 124 -26.51 11.09 -4.88
CA SER A 124 -27.11 12.10 -5.76
C SER A 124 -26.18 12.85 -6.76
N GLN A 125 -26.79 13.42 -7.80
CA GLN A 125 -26.18 13.99 -9.00
C GLN A 125 -25.33 15.26 -8.84
N GLU A 126 -24.93 15.64 -7.64
CA GLU A 126 -24.01 16.74 -7.39
C GLU A 126 -22.57 16.25 -7.18
N LEU A 127 -22.03 15.57 -8.19
CA LEU A 127 -20.69 15.00 -8.24
C LEU A 127 -19.53 16.02 -8.13
N SER A 128 -19.81 17.30 -8.05
CA SER A 128 -18.77 18.33 -7.93
C SER A 128 -18.32 18.63 -6.50
N GLN A 129 -18.92 18.01 -5.47
CA GLN A 129 -18.64 18.32 -4.07
C GLN A 129 -18.38 17.12 -3.15
N GLN A 130 -18.23 15.91 -3.67
CA GLN A 130 -17.86 14.80 -2.81
C GLN A 130 -16.36 14.90 -2.45
N ASP A 131 -16.09 15.30 -1.21
CA ASP A 131 -14.74 15.51 -0.67
C ASP A 131 -13.92 14.21 -0.56
N TRP A 132 -14.52 13.04 -0.84
CA TRP A 132 -13.87 11.74 -0.80
C TRP A 132 -14.59 10.69 -1.66
N LYS A 133 -13.83 9.71 -2.10
CA LYS A 133 -14.32 8.49 -2.75
C LYS A 133 -13.47 7.31 -2.33
N PHE A 134 -14.00 6.09 -2.45
CA PHE A 134 -13.23 4.89 -2.12
C PHE A 134 -13.50 3.72 -3.07
N THR A 135 -12.53 2.83 -3.11
CA THR A 135 -12.65 1.47 -3.61
C THR A 135 -12.20 0.52 -2.51
N ILE A 136 -12.97 -0.54 -2.27
CA ILE A 136 -12.63 -1.62 -1.36
C ILE A 136 -12.48 -2.89 -2.20
N ILE A 137 -11.35 -3.59 -2.06
CA ILE A 137 -11.25 -4.99 -2.45
C ILE A 137 -11.51 -5.83 -1.21
N ILE A 138 -12.41 -6.81 -1.30
CA ILE A 138 -12.82 -7.63 -0.17
C ILE A 138 -13.05 -9.06 -0.61
N GLY A 139 -12.52 -10.01 0.16
CA GLY A 139 -12.74 -11.44 -0.06
C GLY A 139 -14.11 -11.89 0.42
N GLU A 140 -14.64 -12.93 -0.21
CA GLU A 140 -15.86 -13.60 0.24
C GLU A 140 -15.69 -14.27 1.62
N PRO A 141 -16.79 -14.68 2.29
CA PRO A 141 -16.71 -15.28 3.62
C PRO A 141 -15.85 -16.55 3.71
N SER A 142 -15.66 -17.29 2.63
CA SER A 142 -14.82 -18.50 2.60
C SER A 142 -13.33 -18.21 2.80
N VAL A 143 -12.88 -16.98 2.50
CA VAL A 143 -11.47 -16.56 2.65
C VAL A 143 -11.21 -15.78 3.94
N ALA A 144 -12.15 -15.81 4.88
CA ALA A 144 -12.04 -15.11 6.16
C ALA A 144 -10.81 -15.51 6.99
N ARG A 145 -10.40 -14.65 7.91
CA ARG A 145 -9.28 -14.89 8.84
C ARG A 145 -9.72 -14.70 10.28
N ASN A 146 -9.01 -15.35 11.20
CA ASN A 146 -9.26 -15.23 12.65
C ASN A 146 -8.69 -13.94 13.25
N ASP A 147 -8.03 -13.10 12.45
CA ASP A 147 -7.50 -11.81 12.86
C ASP A 147 -7.66 -10.76 11.75
N LYS A 148 -7.43 -9.49 12.10
CA LYS A 148 -7.60 -8.33 11.22
C LYS A 148 -6.31 -7.91 10.49
N LYS A 149 -5.27 -8.75 10.51
CA LYS A 149 -3.95 -8.41 9.92
C LYS A 149 -3.99 -8.18 8.42
N LEU A 150 -4.97 -8.77 7.73
CA LEU A 150 -5.16 -8.64 6.29
C LEU A 150 -6.26 -7.62 5.93
N ILE A 151 -6.56 -6.66 6.82
CA ILE A 151 -7.34 -5.47 6.48
C ILE A 151 -6.37 -4.29 6.33
N TYR A 152 -6.20 -3.82 5.11
CA TYR A 152 -5.29 -2.74 4.75
C TYR A 152 -6.05 -1.44 4.51
N ILE A 153 -5.55 -0.33 5.04
CA ILE A 153 -6.14 0.99 4.83
C ILE A 153 -5.14 1.88 4.10
N TYR A 154 -5.57 2.39 2.96
CA TYR A 154 -4.83 3.37 2.18
C TYR A 154 -5.62 4.67 2.10
N VAL A 155 -4.96 5.79 2.35
CA VAL A 155 -5.52 7.13 2.20
C VAL A 155 -4.58 7.95 1.31
N ASN A 156 -5.10 8.43 0.19
CA ASN A 156 -4.33 9.15 -0.83
C ASN A 156 -3.02 8.41 -1.23
N GLY A 157 -3.14 7.08 -1.45
CA GLY A 157 -2.03 6.20 -1.82
C GLY A 157 -1.05 5.85 -0.70
N ARG A 158 -1.30 6.29 0.55
CA ARG A 158 -0.46 5.99 1.71
C ARG A 158 -1.12 4.92 2.58
N LYS A 159 -0.40 3.87 2.91
CA LYS A 159 -0.86 2.92 3.93
C LYS A 159 -0.80 3.59 5.30
N ILE A 160 -1.91 3.56 6.01
CA ILE A 160 -2.03 4.07 7.36
C ILE A 160 -2.62 3.03 8.31
N THR A 161 -2.46 3.26 9.61
CA THR A 161 -3.17 2.55 10.67
C THR A 161 -4.31 3.43 11.12
N GLU A 162 -5.54 3.10 10.71
CA GLU A 162 -6.75 3.82 11.09
C GLU A 162 -7.82 2.82 11.52
N TYR A 163 -7.96 2.69 12.83
CA TYR A 163 -8.83 1.68 13.44
C TYR A 163 -10.30 1.90 13.13
N SER A 164 -10.75 3.15 13.03
CA SER A 164 -12.14 3.46 12.71
C SER A 164 -12.53 2.96 11.32
N LEU A 165 -11.68 3.18 10.31
CA LEU A 165 -11.93 2.69 8.94
C LEU A 165 -11.83 1.16 8.84
N MET A 166 -10.92 0.56 9.59
CA MET A 166 -10.82 -0.90 9.71
C MET A 166 -12.09 -1.50 10.35
N GLN A 167 -12.60 -0.86 11.40
CA GLN A 167 -13.86 -1.24 12.04
C GLN A 167 -15.06 -1.06 11.09
N ALA A 168 -15.07 -0.04 10.25
CA ALA A 168 -16.15 0.19 9.29
C ALA A 168 -16.33 -1.00 8.33
N ILE A 169 -15.20 -1.54 7.80
CA ILE A 169 -15.21 -2.72 6.94
C ILE A 169 -15.71 -3.93 7.72
N ASP A 170 -15.12 -4.19 8.87
CA ASP A 170 -15.44 -5.35 9.72
C ASP A 170 -16.89 -5.33 10.19
N TYR A 171 -17.38 -4.17 10.63
CA TYR A 171 -18.77 -3.97 11.04
C TYR A 171 -19.76 -4.14 9.89
N GLY A 172 -19.43 -3.65 8.71
CA GLY A 172 -20.24 -3.85 7.50
C GLY A 172 -20.36 -5.33 7.11
N ALA A 173 -19.33 -6.12 7.39
CA ALA A 173 -19.27 -7.56 7.11
C ALA A 173 -19.97 -8.42 8.22
N THR A 174 -20.32 -7.82 9.35
CA THR A 174 -20.91 -8.56 10.48
C THR A 174 -22.22 -9.24 10.07
N GLY A 175 -22.34 -10.53 10.41
CA GLY A 175 -23.50 -11.37 10.11
C GLY A 175 -23.41 -12.11 8.77
N TYR A 176 -22.41 -11.80 7.93
CA TYR A 176 -22.15 -12.51 6.68
C TYR A 176 -20.93 -13.42 6.75
N PHE A 177 -20.05 -13.17 7.69
CA PHE A 177 -18.84 -13.95 7.94
C PHE A 177 -19.04 -14.90 9.13
N PRO A 178 -18.34 -16.05 9.17
CA PRO A 178 -18.37 -16.94 10.32
C PRO A 178 -18.02 -16.20 11.62
N ASN A 179 -18.65 -16.59 12.73
CA ASN A 179 -18.43 -15.94 14.02
C ASN A 179 -16.93 -15.96 14.42
N GLY A 180 -16.44 -14.81 14.86
CA GLY A 180 -15.04 -14.65 15.28
C GLY A 180 -14.05 -14.56 14.13
N THR A 181 -14.52 -14.42 12.89
CA THR A 181 -13.65 -14.19 11.73
C THR A 181 -13.82 -12.78 11.16
N HIS A 182 -12.85 -12.37 10.38
CA HIS A 182 -12.75 -11.03 9.80
C HIS A 182 -12.46 -11.11 8.30
N PRO A 183 -12.91 -10.14 7.51
CA PRO A 183 -12.65 -10.11 6.08
C PRO A 183 -11.16 -9.91 5.76
N VAL A 184 -10.73 -10.44 4.63
CA VAL A 184 -9.48 -10.10 3.98
C VAL A 184 -9.78 -8.98 2.99
N ALA A 185 -9.24 -7.77 3.24
CA ALA A 185 -9.67 -6.58 2.50
C ALA A 185 -8.57 -5.51 2.39
N ALA A 186 -8.71 -4.63 1.41
CA ALA A 186 -8.02 -3.34 1.40
C ALA A 186 -8.97 -2.23 0.98
N LEU A 187 -8.92 -1.13 1.71
CA LEU A 187 -9.60 0.12 1.41
C LEU A 187 -8.61 1.08 0.74
N PHE A 188 -8.98 1.61 -0.39
CA PHE A 188 -8.30 2.70 -1.08
C PHE A 188 -9.21 3.94 -1.04
N LEU A 189 -8.94 4.83 -0.12
CA LEU A 189 -9.67 6.06 0.12
C LEU A 189 -8.92 7.23 -0.51
N GLU A 190 -9.57 7.93 -1.40
CA GLU A 190 -9.15 9.24 -1.88
C GLU A 190 -9.98 10.30 -1.15
N VAL A 191 -9.32 11.25 -0.52
CA VAL A 191 -9.95 12.31 0.27
C VAL A 191 -9.29 13.65 -0.06
N ASN A 192 -10.08 14.72 -0.09
CA ASN A 192 -9.58 16.07 -0.28
C ASN A 192 -8.45 16.34 0.74
N PRO A 193 -7.24 16.73 0.30
CA PRO A 193 -6.11 17.00 1.20
C PRO A 193 -6.40 18.01 2.31
N ALA A 194 -7.38 18.91 2.12
CA ALA A 194 -7.79 19.86 3.14
C ALA A 194 -8.56 19.22 4.33
N LEU A 195 -8.99 17.96 4.18
CA LEU A 195 -9.76 17.23 5.21
C LEU A 195 -8.93 16.18 5.94
N VAL A 196 -7.66 15.99 5.58
CA VAL A 196 -6.78 14.99 6.20
C VAL A 196 -5.38 15.55 6.41
N ASP A 197 -4.86 15.38 7.63
CA ASP A 197 -3.48 15.74 7.97
C ASP A 197 -2.67 14.46 8.26
N PHE A 198 -1.57 14.30 7.54
CA PHE A 198 -0.60 13.20 7.70
C PHE A 198 0.65 13.62 8.51
N ASN A 199 0.74 14.87 8.93
CA ASN A 199 1.94 15.39 9.58
C ASN A 199 1.85 15.31 11.12
N ILE A 200 1.23 14.25 11.62
CA ILE A 200 1.01 14.03 13.07
C ILE A 200 2.05 13.08 13.69
N HIS A 201 2.72 12.27 12.88
CA HIS A 201 3.75 11.34 13.33
C HIS A 201 4.91 11.24 12.35
N PRO A 202 6.18 11.17 12.80
CA PRO A 202 7.35 11.11 11.91
C PRO A 202 7.30 9.97 10.88
N ALA A 203 6.75 8.81 11.24
CA ALA A 203 6.59 7.66 10.34
C ALA A 203 5.43 7.81 9.34
N LYS A 204 4.59 8.86 9.47
CA LYS A 204 3.43 9.14 8.60
C LYS A 204 2.51 7.93 8.38
N ARG A 205 2.40 7.08 9.40
CA ARG A 205 1.54 5.89 9.39
C ARG A 205 0.15 6.14 9.97
N GLU A 206 -0.09 7.35 10.45
CA GLU A 206 -1.35 7.81 11.02
C GLU A 206 -1.83 9.04 10.24
N ALA A 207 -3.13 9.26 10.24
CA ALA A 207 -3.75 10.43 9.65
C ALA A 207 -4.83 10.97 10.59
N ARG A 208 -4.96 12.29 10.65
CA ARG A 208 -6.06 12.95 11.36
C ARG A 208 -7.06 13.46 10.34
N PHE A 209 -8.27 12.95 10.42
CA PHE A 209 -9.39 13.43 9.61
C PHE A 209 -10.10 14.60 10.31
N LYS A 210 -10.56 15.55 9.54
CA LYS A 210 -11.40 16.64 10.04
C LYS A 210 -12.74 16.11 10.55
N ASP A 211 -13.35 15.19 9.80
CA ASP A 211 -14.50 14.40 10.19
C ASP A 211 -14.47 13.04 9.50
N ILE A 212 -14.26 11.96 10.25
CA ILE A 212 -14.18 10.60 9.74
C ILE A 212 -15.57 9.89 9.76
N ALA A 213 -16.52 10.42 10.48
CA ALA A 213 -17.79 9.72 10.74
C ALA A 213 -18.64 9.50 9.47
N PRO A 214 -18.75 10.44 8.51
CA PRO A 214 -19.45 10.19 7.24
C PRO A 214 -18.78 9.10 6.42
N ILE A 215 -17.44 9.12 6.35
CA ILE A 215 -16.64 8.13 5.62
C ILE A 215 -16.85 6.73 6.24
N HIS A 216 -16.74 6.61 7.56
CA HIS A 216 -16.99 5.37 8.31
C HIS A 216 -18.39 4.79 7.98
N ARG A 217 -19.43 5.62 8.05
CA ARG A 217 -20.80 5.19 7.76
C ARG A 217 -20.96 4.69 6.33
N SER A 218 -20.45 5.44 5.37
CA SER A 218 -20.55 5.08 3.96
C SER A 218 -19.83 3.77 3.65
N ILE A 219 -18.61 3.55 4.18
CA ILE A 219 -17.87 2.30 4.04
C ILE A 219 -18.67 1.13 4.62
N SER A 220 -19.14 1.27 5.85
CA SER A 220 -19.91 0.22 6.54
C SER A 220 -21.21 -0.12 5.80
N GLN A 221 -21.92 0.88 5.29
CA GLN A 221 -23.14 0.68 4.50
C GLN A 221 -22.84 0.00 3.16
N ALA A 222 -21.80 0.42 2.45
CA ALA A 222 -21.42 -0.16 1.17
C ALA A 222 -21.04 -1.64 1.29
N VAL A 223 -20.25 -2.00 2.31
CA VAL A 223 -19.88 -3.40 2.59
C VAL A 223 -21.12 -4.22 2.94
N ARG A 224 -22.00 -3.72 3.81
CA ARG A 224 -23.24 -4.41 4.21
C ARG A 224 -24.18 -4.59 3.03
N GLN A 225 -24.36 -3.57 2.20
CA GLN A 225 -25.22 -3.66 1.02
C GLN A 225 -24.69 -4.68 0.02
N PHE A 226 -23.37 -4.71 -0.19
CA PHE A 226 -22.72 -5.71 -1.05
C PHE A 226 -23.04 -7.13 -0.58
N PHE A 227 -22.79 -7.46 0.68
CA PHE A 227 -23.00 -8.82 1.19
C PHE A 227 -24.48 -9.18 1.31
N ARG A 228 -25.36 -8.23 1.52
CA ARG A 228 -26.82 -8.47 1.42
C ARG A 228 -27.19 -8.99 0.03
N ASN A 229 -26.71 -8.33 -1.01
CA ASN A 229 -26.99 -8.73 -2.40
C ASN A 229 -26.30 -10.06 -2.75
N TYR A 230 -25.06 -10.23 -2.31
CA TYR A 230 -24.28 -11.46 -2.49
C TYR A 230 -24.96 -12.70 -1.88
N SER A 231 -25.61 -12.58 -0.72
CA SER A 231 -26.27 -13.70 -0.03
C SER A 231 -27.61 -14.09 -0.68
N VAL A 232 -28.15 -13.30 -1.60
CA VAL A 232 -29.42 -13.54 -2.29
C VAL A 232 -29.19 -14.15 -3.67
N SER A 233 -27.94 -14.06 -4.18
CA SER A 233 -27.51 -14.62 -5.47
C SER A 233 -27.04 -16.05 -5.34
#